data_cdf3573155bcac5ff266abdfa38d4b30
#
_entry.id   cdf3573155bcac5ff266abdfa38d4b30
#
_cell.length_a   1.000
_cell.length_b   1.000
_cell.length_c   1.000
_cell.angle_alpha   90.00
_cell.angle_beta   90.00
_cell.angle_gamma   90.00
#
_symmetry.space_group_name_H-M   'P 1'
#
loop_
_entity.id
_entity.type
_entity.pdbx_description
1 polymer ?
#
loop_
_entity_poly.entity_id
_entity_poly.type
_entity_poly.pdbx_seq_one_letter_code
_entity_poly.pdbx_strand_id
1 'polypeptide(L)' 'KIRVNSIHPGLVDTYSDEFFDDKEFIKNIPFKRKANPNEIAETIRFLVSDESIFMTGAELTIDGGLIAQ' A
#
# COMPACT_ATOMS: atom_id res chain seq x y z
N LYS A 1 8.63 23.66 -7.78
CA LYS A 1 7.69 22.70 -8.35
C LYS A 1 7.03 21.88 -7.29
N ILE A 2 5.78 21.57 -7.50
CA ILE A 2 5.01 20.74 -6.58
C ILE A 2 4.66 19.44 -7.30
N ARG A 3 4.89 18.30 -6.64
CA ARG A 3 4.50 16.99 -7.17
C ARG A 3 3.38 16.44 -6.31
N VAL A 4 2.41 15.81 -6.95
CA VAL A 4 1.28 15.20 -6.26
C VAL A 4 1.12 13.77 -6.77
N ASN A 5 1.26 12.81 -5.86
CA ASN A 5 1.04 11.39 -6.14
C ASN A 5 0.12 10.83 -5.06
N SER A 6 -0.56 9.74 -5.37
CA SER A 6 -1.45 9.10 -4.41
C SER A 6 -1.05 7.65 -4.18
N ILE A 7 -1.38 7.15 -2.98
CA ILE A 7 -1.12 5.78 -2.58
C ILE A 7 -2.45 5.13 -2.22
N HIS A 8 -2.67 3.94 -2.73
CA HIS A 8 -3.87 3.16 -2.47
C HIS A 8 -3.48 1.84 -1.80
N PRO A 9 -3.33 1.81 -0.48
CA PRO A 9 -2.95 0.58 0.22
C PRO A 9 -4.14 -0.37 0.31
N GLY A 10 -3.82 -1.65 0.33
CA GLY A 10 -4.80 -2.67 0.62
C GLY A 10 -4.92 -2.91 2.12
N LEU A 11 -4.99 -4.16 2.52
CA LEU A 11 -5.11 -4.52 3.94
C LEU A 11 -3.75 -4.41 4.61
N VAL A 12 -3.67 -3.57 5.64
CA VAL A 12 -2.43 -3.31 6.37
C VAL A 12 -2.58 -3.82 7.80
N ASP A 13 -1.53 -4.44 8.30
CA ASP A 13 -1.52 -4.99 9.66
C ASP A 13 -1.34 -3.87 10.67
N THR A 14 -2.44 -3.48 11.33
CA THR A 14 -2.44 -2.42 12.33
C THR A 14 -3.08 -2.91 13.63
N TYR A 15 -2.88 -2.17 14.70
CA TYR A 15 -3.47 -2.51 15.99
C TYR A 15 -4.99 -2.40 16.02
N SER A 16 -5.55 -1.62 15.12
CA SER A 16 -7.01 -1.42 15.08
C SER A 16 -7.76 -2.62 14.53
N ASP A 17 -7.07 -3.63 14.01
CA ASP A 17 -7.68 -4.81 13.42
C ASP A 17 -8.11 -5.87 14.44
N GLU A 18 -8.01 -5.57 15.72
CA GLU A 18 -8.25 -6.52 16.80
C GLU A 18 -9.61 -7.19 16.75
N PHE A 19 -10.63 -6.48 16.28
CA PHE A 19 -12.00 -6.99 16.20
C PHE A 19 -12.44 -7.37 14.80
N PHE A 20 -11.54 -7.34 13.85
CA PHE A 20 -11.85 -7.64 12.45
C PHE A 20 -11.28 -9.00 12.07
N ASP A 21 -12.17 -9.93 11.68
CA ASP A 21 -11.72 -11.22 11.18
C ASP A 21 -11.49 -11.08 9.68
N ASP A 22 -10.25 -10.96 9.30
CA ASP A 22 -9.85 -10.72 7.91
C ASP A 22 -9.37 -11.98 7.18
N LYS A 23 -9.50 -13.16 7.80
CA LYS A 23 -8.99 -14.41 7.22
C LYS A 23 -9.56 -14.69 5.83
N GLU A 24 -10.87 -14.47 5.67
CA GLU A 24 -11.50 -14.69 4.36
C GLU A 24 -11.01 -13.68 3.33
N PHE A 25 -10.81 -12.44 3.75
CA PHE A 25 -10.31 -11.41 2.86
C PHE A 25 -8.89 -11.73 2.40
N ILE A 26 -8.05 -12.19 3.32
CA ILE A 26 -6.65 -12.51 3.02
C ILE A 26 -6.55 -13.61 1.97
N LYS A 27 -7.47 -14.58 1.96
CA LYS A 27 -7.47 -15.64 0.96
C LYS A 27 -7.57 -15.12 -0.46
N ASN A 28 -8.18 -13.95 -0.64
CA ASN A 28 -8.36 -13.35 -1.96
C ASN A 28 -7.18 -12.48 -2.38
N ILE A 29 -6.23 -12.23 -1.49
CA ILE A 29 -5.03 -11.47 -1.80
C ILE A 29 -3.99 -12.41 -2.41
N PRO A 30 -3.50 -12.17 -3.64
CA PRO A 30 -2.50 -13.05 -4.24
C PRO A 30 -1.27 -13.29 -3.36
N PHE A 31 -0.80 -12.28 -2.63
CA PHE A 31 0.34 -12.44 -1.73
C PHE A 31 -0.01 -13.17 -0.44
N LYS A 32 -1.31 -13.40 -0.16
CA LYS A 32 -1.79 -14.18 0.98
C LYS A 32 -1.36 -13.65 2.34
N ARG A 33 -1.21 -12.34 2.46
CA ARG A 33 -0.88 -11.71 3.73
C ARG A 33 -1.29 -10.25 3.72
N LYS A 34 -1.37 -9.66 4.92
CA LYS A 34 -1.50 -8.21 5.07
C LYS A 34 -0.17 -7.53 4.76
N ALA A 35 -0.23 -6.28 4.36
CA ALA A 35 0.98 -5.48 4.25
C ALA A 35 1.49 -5.13 5.64
N ASN A 36 2.81 -5.10 5.79
CA ASN A 36 3.44 -4.56 6.98
C ASN A 36 3.41 -3.03 6.87
N PRO A 37 3.09 -2.28 7.95
CA PRO A 37 3.08 -0.82 7.89
C PRO A 37 4.37 -0.23 7.33
N ASN A 38 5.52 -0.86 7.56
CA ASN A 38 6.79 -0.38 7.02
C ASN A 38 6.83 -0.42 5.50
N GLU A 39 6.12 -1.34 4.88
CA GLU A 39 6.07 -1.42 3.42
C GLU A 39 5.36 -0.20 2.83
N ILE A 40 4.33 0.27 3.51
CA ILE A 40 3.62 1.48 3.09
C ILE A 40 4.50 2.71 3.37
N ALA A 41 5.14 2.76 4.53
CA ALA A 41 6.00 3.88 4.91
C ALA A 41 7.18 4.05 3.95
N GLU A 42 7.80 2.95 3.52
CA GLU A 42 8.91 3.00 2.56
C GLU A 42 8.47 3.53 1.21
N THR A 43 7.25 3.21 0.78
CA THR A 43 6.72 3.75 -0.47
C THR A 43 6.52 5.26 -0.37
N ILE A 44 6.00 5.72 0.77
CA ILE A 44 5.84 7.16 1.02
C ILE A 44 7.20 7.84 1.02
N ARG A 45 8.19 7.25 1.68
CA ARG A 45 9.55 7.78 1.71
C ARG A 45 10.10 7.94 0.29
N PHE A 46 9.91 6.93 -0.55
CA PHE A 46 10.34 7.00 -1.95
C PHE A 46 9.67 8.16 -2.68
N LEU A 47 8.34 8.30 -2.52
CA LEU A 47 7.58 9.31 -3.26
C LEU A 47 7.93 10.75 -2.86
N VAL A 48 8.35 10.97 -1.60
CA VAL A 48 8.72 12.32 -1.17
C VAL A 48 10.20 12.61 -1.38
N SER A 49 10.98 11.62 -1.81
CA SER A 49 12.42 11.78 -2.01
C SER A 49 12.74 12.17 -3.45
N ASP A 50 14.02 12.54 -3.66
CA ASP A 50 14.50 12.86 -5.00
C ASP A 50 14.59 11.62 -5.89
N GLU A 51 14.49 10.42 -5.31
CA GLU A 51 14.49 9.17 -6.07
C GLU A 51 13.32 9.12 -7.05
N SER A 52 12.24 9.83 -6.76
CA SER A 52 11.05 9.86 -7.62
C SER A 52 10.83 11.24 -8.24
N ILE A 53 11.90 11.99 -8.49
CA ILE A 53 11.82 13.39 -8.84
C ILE A 53 11.03 13.67 -10.14
N PHE A 54 10.96 12.71 -11.03
CA PHE A 54 10.26 12.88 -12.30
C PHE A 54 8.81 12.35 -12.25
N MET A 55 8.31 11.99 -11.06
CA MET A 55 6.96 11.44 -10.89
C MET A 55 5.99 12.48 -10.37
N THR A 56 4.86 12.62 -11.05
CA THR A 56 3.72 13.38 -10.55
C THR A 56 2.46 12.82 -11.18
N GLY A 57 1.35 12.87 -10.48
CA GLY A 57 0.08 12.33 -10.96
C GLY A 57 0.00 10.81 -10.93
N ALA A 58 0.97 10.13 -10.31
CA ALA A 58 0.95 8.67 -10.25
C ALA A 58 -0.01 8.18 -9.17
N GLU A 59 -0.59 7.02 -9.42
CA GLU A 59 -1.42 6.32 -8.46
C GLU A 59 -0.77 4.97 -8.20
N LEU A 60 -0.26 4.76 -6.99
CA LEU A 60 0.44 3.53 -6.62
C LEU A 60 -0.46 2.66 -5.76
N THR A 61 -0.76 1.46 -6.25
CA THR A 61 -1.56 0.49 -5.54
C THR A 61 -0.63 -0.50 -4.84
N ILE A 62 -0.79 -0.64 -3.52
CA ILE A 62 0.05 -1.51 -2.69
C ILE A 62 -0.87 -2.47 -1.95
N ASP A 63 -1.32 -3.51 -2.63
CA ASP A 63 -2.37 -4.39 -2.11
C ASP A 63 -2.08 -5.88 -2.28
N GLY A 64 -0.82 -6.23 -2.55
CA GLY A 64 -0.44 -7.63 -2.74
C GLY A 64 -1.07 -8.27 -3.97
N GLY A 65 -1.51 -7.46 -4.91
CA GLY A 65 -2.04 -7.94 -6.18
C GLY A 65 -3.56 -8.07 -6.21
N LEU A 66 -4.27 -7.63 -5.17
CA LEU A 66 -5.72 -7.84 -5.06
C LEU A 66 -6.49 -7.29 -6.27
N ILE A 67 -6.19 -6.06 -6.68
CA ILE A 67 -6.90 -5.41 -7.79
C ILE A 67 -6.46 -5.97 -9.14
N ALA A 68 -5.24 -6.48 -9.22
CA ALA A 68 -4.67 -6.96 -10.48
C ALA A 68 -5.24 -8.29 -10.97
N GLN A 69 -6.05 -8.97 -10.15
CA GLN A 69 -6.63 -10.25 -10.56
C GLN A 69 -7.90 -10.11 -11.39
#